data_b2a51a74239d74ae4d9f6983e1bb333a
#
_entry.id   b2a51a74239d74ae4d9f6983e1bb333a
#
_cell.length_a   1.000
_cell.length_b   1.000
_cell.length_c   1.000
_cell.angle_alpha   90.00
_cell.angle_beta   90.00
_cell.angle_gamma   90.00
#
_symmetry.space_group_name_H-M   'P 1'
#
loop_
_entity.id
_entity.type
_entity.pdbx_description
1 polymer ?
#
loop_
_entity_poly.entity_id
_entity_poly.type
_entity_poly.pdbx_seq_one_letter_code
_entity_poly.pdbx_strand_id
1 'polypeptide(L)'
;SEQTAGAKLCIDLASDWAGECIADLKIEDNLFLMDYGAADGGTASEFWGKIIKDIQERKTTSQISLIGNDLYSNDNQALINNLSLHSSGQESISTLICAGSFYDQLVPNSFIDFGFSATAMHWLNKKVETLVDHTHVLASDNKRARKDFLEQALFDWNQILEMRSRELKVGGKLLTVNLSRDYEDRYLGNNGGKTVNV
;
A
#
# COMPACT_ATOMS: atom_id res chain seq x y z
N SER A 1 3.52 17.54 5.14
CA SER A 1 3.37 18.57 4.07
C SER A 1 1.97 18.49 3.47
N GLU A 2 1.46 19.54 2.84
CA GLU A 2 0.15 19.53 2.15
C GLU A 2 0.05 18.41 1.09
N GLN A 3 1.17 18.00 0.50
CA GLN A 3 1.24 16.92 -0.49
C GLN A 3 0.90 15.53 0.06
N THR A 4 1.04 15.31 1.35
CA THR A 4 0.74 14.01 2.00
C THR A 4 -0.66 13.98 2.64
N ALA A 5 -1.36 15.11 2.72
CA ALA A 5 -2.66 15.21 3.39
C ALA A 5 -3.73 14.28 2.76
N GLY A 6 -3.75 14.20 1.41
CA GLY A 6 -4.67 13.31 0.70
C GLY A 6 -4.40 11.83 0.96
N ALA A 7 -3.14 11.42 0.91
CA ALA A 7 -2.75 10.03 1.20
C ALA A 7 -3.06 9.67 2.66
N LYS A 8 -2.76 10.58 3.61
CA LYS A 8 -3.10 10.38 5.02
C LYS A 8 -4.60 10.20 5.21
N LEU A 9 -5.43 11.03 4.59
CA LEU A 9 -6.89 10.90 4.68
C LEU A 9 -7.36 9.53 4.16
N CYS A 10 -6.81 9.04 3.04
CA CYS A 10 -7.14 7.74 2.51
C CYS A 10 -6.77 6.61 3.49
N ILE A 11 -5.62 6.71 4.16
CA ILE A 11 -5.17 5.74 5.16
C ILE A 11 -6.08 5.80 6.40
N ASP A 12 -6.40 6.98 6.87
CA ASP A 12 -7.28 7.18 8.05
C ASP A 12 -8.68 6.58 7.79
N LEU A 13 -9.23 6.76 6.58
CA LEU A 13 -10.51 6.17 6.18
C LEU A 13 -10.46 4.63 6.07
N ALA A 14 -9.31 4.05 5.80
CA ALA A 14 -9.11 2.60 5.75
C ALA A 14 -8.90 1.94 7.11
N SER A 15 -8.73 2.73 8.18
CA SER A 15 -8.37 2.22 9.51
C SER A 15 -9.41 1.26 10.09
N ASP A 16 -10.71 1.49 9.84
CA ASP A 16 -11.76 0.60 10.35
C ASP A 16 -11.72 -0.75 9.62
N TRP A 17 -11.53 -0.77 8.30
CA TRP A 17 -11.35 -2.02 7.53
C TRP A 17 -10.08 -2.76 7.93
N ALA A 18 -9.02 -2.04 8.25
CA ALA A 18 -7.81 -2.66 8.78
C ALA A 18 -8.07 -3.32 10.13
N GLY A 19 -8.83 -2.66 11.01
CA GLY A 19 -9.28 -3.24 12.28
C GLY A 19 -10.08 -4.52 12.09
N GLU A 20 -11.01 -4.56 11.13
CA GLU A 20 -11.75 -5.78 10.75
C GLU A 20 -10.82 -6.89 10.24
N CYS A 21 -9.87 -6.56 9.36
CA CYS A 21 -8.88 -7.52 8.88
C CYS A 21 -8.06 -8.12 10.03
N ILE A 22 -7.60 -7.27 10.96
CA ILE A 22 -6.84 -7.71 12.13
C ILE A 22 -7.71 -8.55 13.09
N ALA A 23 -8.98 -8.18 13.26
CA ALA A 23 -9.91 -8.95 14.09
C ALA A 23 -10.09 -10.39 13.59
N ASP A 24 -10.09 -10.58 12.28
CA ASP A 24 -10.21 -11.89 11.62
C ASP A 24 -8.90 -12.70 11.60
N LEU A 25 -7.75 -12.08 11.89
CA LEU A 25 -6.48 -12.80 11.89
C LEU A 25 -6.37 -13.73 13.10
N LYS A 26 -5.81 -14.90 12.85
CA LYS A 26 -5.29 -15.76 13.90
C LYS A 26 -3.97 -15.16 14.40
N ILE A 27 -3.98 -14.60 15.60
CA ILE A 27 -2.79 -14.03 16.21
C ILE A 27 -1.87 -15.16 16.70
N GLU A 28 -0.74 -15.33 16.03
CA GLU A 28 0.30 -16.31 16.38
C GLU A 28 1.41 -15.67 17.24
N ASP A 29 2.44 -16.44 17.60
CA ASP A 29 3.56 -15.94 18.39
C ASP A 29 4.45 -14.98 17.59
N ASN A 30 4.52 -15.18 16.27
CA ASN A 30 5.27 -14.33 15.35
C ASN A 30 4.35 -13.83 14.24
N LEU A 31 4.22 -12.53 14.11
CA LEU A 31 3.41 -11.87 13.08
C LEU A 31 4.29 -11.02 12.18
N PHE A 32 4.06 -11.14 10.89
CA PHE A 32 4.74 -10.37 9.86
C PHE A 32 3.74 -9.45 9.18
N LEU A 33 3.92 -8.16 9.37
CA LEU A 33 3.11 -7.09 8.80
C LEU A 33 3.93 -6.39 7.72
N MET A 34 3.34 -6.07 6.57
CA MET A 34 4.07 -5.45 5.48
C MET A 34 3.34 -4.26 4.89
N ASP A 35 4.06 -3.15 4.77
CA ASP A 35 3.63 -1.93 4.10
C ASP A 35 4.25 -1.87 2.71
N TYR A 36 3.44 -2.09 1.67
CA TYR A 36 3.88 -2.11 0.28
C TYR A 36 3.79 -0.73 -0.36
N GLY A 37 4.91 -0.20 -0.80
CA GLY A 37 5.00 1.16 -1.34
C GLY A 37 4.91 2.23 -0.25
N ALA A 38 5.65 2.01 0.84
CA ALA A 38 5.59 2.79 2.06
C ALA A 38 6.19 4.20 1.96
N ALA A 39 6.87 4.53 0.87
CA ALA A 39 7.62 5.77 0.68
C ALA A 39 8.58 6.04 1.86
N ASP A 40 8.44 7.17 2.55
CA ASP A 40 9.23 7.49 3.75
C ASP A 40 8.66 6.88 5.05
N GLY A 41 7.52 6.17 4.99
CA GLY A 41 6.84 5.55 6.14
C GLY A 41 6.09 6.53 7.05
N GLY A 42 6.31 7.83 6.92
CA GLY A 42 5.74 8.83 7.83
C GLY A 42 4.23 8.98 7.74
N THR A 43 3.68 8.85 6.53
CA THR A 43 2.25 9.03 6.27
C THR A 43 1.41 7.92 6.94
N ALA A 44 1.90 6.68 6.97
CA ALA A 44 1.22 5.53 7.54
C ALA A 44 1.60 5.26 9.03
N SER A 45 2.45 6.10 9.62
CA SER A 45 2.99 5.85 10.97
C SER A 45 1.89 5.70 12.04
N GLU A 46 0.91 6.62 12.08
CA GLU A 46 -0.19 6.55 13.05
C GLU A 46 -1.06 5.30 12.83
N PHE A 47 -1.31 4.92 11.57
CA PHE A 47 -2.02 3.70 11.20
C PHE A 47 -1.33 2.46 11.76
N TRP A 48 -0.02 2.32 11.54
CA TRP A 48 0.75 1.17 12.04
C TRP A 48 0.81 1.15 13.56
N GLY A 49 0.92 2.30 14.22
CA GLY A 49 0.85 2.39 15.68
C GLY A 49 -0.45 1.84 16.25
N LYS A 50 -1.60 2.15 15.59
CA LYS A 50 -2.91 1.61 15.97
C LYS A 50 -2.99 0.11 15.77
N ILE A 51 -2.59 -0.40 14.59
CA ILE A 51 -2.61 -1.83 14.27
C ILE A 51 -1.76 -2.64 15.25
N ILE A 52 -0.55 -2.18 15.54
CA ILE A 52 0.34 -2.86 16.50
C ILE A 52 -0.30 -2.91 17.89
N LYS A 53 -0.87 -1.80 18.33
CA LYS A 53 -1.56 -1.73 19.62
C LYS A 53 -2.74 -2.71 19.67
N ASP A 54 -3.57 -2.75 18.65
CA ASP A 54 -4.73 -3.66 18.59
C ASP A 54 -4.29 -5.15 18.66
N ILE A 55 -3.18 -5.48 18.01
CA ILE A 55 -2.59 -6.83 18.09
C ILE A 55 -2.10 -7.13 19.51
N GLN A 56 -1.35 -6.22 20.12
CA GLN A 56 -0.80 -6.39 21.46
C GLN A 56 -1.89 -6.49 22.54
N GLU A 57 -3.00 -5.76 22.38
CA GLU A 57 -4.16 -5.88 23.28
C GLU A 57 -4.82 -7.26 23.21
N ARG A 58 -4.79 -7.92 22.04
CA ARG A 58 -5.31 -9.28 21.86
C ARG A 58 -4.34 -10.37 22.33
N LYS A 59 -3.04 -10.16 22.15
CA LYS A 59 -1.98 -11.09 22.58
C LYS A 59 -0.68 -10.35 22.86
N THR A 60 -0.44 -10.04 24.12
CA THR A 60 0.72 -9.25 24.57
C THR A 60 2.08 -9.94 24.32
N THR A 61 2.10 -11.26 24.16
CA THR A 61 3.34 -12.04 23.94
C THR A 61 3.76 -12.19 22.48
N SER A 62 2.96 -11.66 21.53
CA SER A 62 3.30 -11.77 20.12
C SER A 62 4.52 -10.94 19.77
N GLN A 63 5.43 -11.55 19.00
CA GLN A 63 6.53 -10.85 18.33
C GLN A 63 6.01 -10.29 17.00
N ILE A 64 6.18 -9.01 16.77
CA ILE A 64 5.69 -8.33 15.56
C ILE A 64 6.88 -7.86 14.74
N SER A 65 6.93 -8.26 13.49
CA SER A 65 7.86 -7.71 12.50
C SER A 65 7.11 -6.79 11.54
N LEU A 66 7.34 -5.49 11.64
CA LEU A 66 6.82 -4.51 10.69
C LEU A 66 7.84 -4.32 9.56
N ILE A 67 7.44 -4.63 8.33
CA ILE A 67 8.29 -4.61 7.14
C ILE A 67 7.85 -3.46 6.24
N GLY A 68 8.72 -2.48 6.04
CA GLY A 68 8.50 -1.44 5.04
C GLY A 68 9.08 -1.87 3.69
N ASN A 69 8.28 -1.78 2.63
CA ASN A 69 8.73 -2.02 1.26
C ASN A 69 8.62 -0.76 0.43
N ASP A 70 9.66 -0.47 -0.30
CA ASP A 70 9.66 0.47 -1.43
C ASP A 70 10.80 0.13 -2.40
N LEU A 71 10.92 0.87 -3.50
CA LEU A 71 11.96 0.67 -4.51
C LEU A 71 13.38 0.87 -3.92
N TYR A 72 14.37 0.25 -4.55
CA TYR A 72 15.79 0.45 -4.18
C TYR A 72 16.23 1.91 -4.20
N SER A 73 15.60 2.74 -5.03
CA SER A 73 15.89 4.17 -5.16
C SER A 73 15.23 5.05 -4.09
N ASN A 74 14.39 4.46 -3.23
CA ASN A 74 13.72 5.20 -2.16
C ASN A 74 14.71 5.65 -1.07
N ASP A 75 14.34 6.65 -0.29
CA ASP A 75 15.05 7.01 0.95
C ASP A 75 14.74 5.98 2.05
N ASN A 76 15.41 4.83 1.95
CA ASN A 76 15.23 3.75 2.92
C ASN A 76 15.72 4.12 4.33
N GLN A 77 16.57 5.15 4.48
CA GLN A 77 16.97 5.65 5.79
C GLN A 77 15.80 6.39 6.47
N ALA A 78 15.07 7.23 5.72
CA ALA A 78 13.88 7.87 6.25
C ALA A 78 12.80 6.84 6.59
N LEU A 79 12.58 5.86 5.72
CA LEU A 79 11.62 4.78 5.94
C LEU A 79 11.90 4.00 7.22
N ILE A 80 13.14 3.52 7.43
CA ILE A 80 13.47 2.78 8.64
C ILE A 80 13.35 3.65 9.89
N ASN A 81 13.74 4.93 9.82
CA ASN A 81 13.65 5.85 10.96
C ASN A 81 12.19 6.03 11.40
N ASN A 82 11.27 6.24 10.45
CA ASN A 82 9.85 6.45 10.74
C ASN A 82 9.18 5.18 11.27
N LEU A 83 9.44 4.03 10.68
CA LEU A 83 8.87 2.76 11.14
C LEU A 83 9.46 2.32 12.50
N SER A 84 10.72 2.61 12.76
CA SER A 84 11.38 2.26 14.03
C SER A 84 10.82 3.02 15.24
N LEU A 85 10.03 4.05 15.04
CA LEU A 85 9.33 4.73 16.14
C LEU A 85 8.41 3.76 16.90
N HIS A 86 7.88 2.74 16.23
CA HIS A 86 7.01 1.73 16.84
C HIS A 86 7.76 0.64 17.58
N SER A 87 9.01 0.38 17.23
CA SER A 87 9.86 -0.62 17.89
C SER A 87 10.74 -0.03 19.00
N SER A 88 10.84 1.29 19.08
CA SER A 88 11.69 1.96 20.08
C SER A 88 11.24 1.67 21.51
N GLY A 89 12.10 1.00 22.27
CA GLY A 89 11.81 0.60 23.66
C GLY A 89 10.87 -0.59 23.81
N GLN A 90 10.53 -1.29 22.72
CA GLN A 90 9.66 -2.47 22.73
C GLN A 90 10.40 -3.70 22.17
N GLU A 91 10.79 -4.64 23.05
CA GLU A 91 11.52 -5.85 22.64
C GLU A 91 10.69 -6.81 21.76
N SER A 92 9.36 -6.66 21.78
CA SER A 92 8.43 -7.48 20.98
C SER A 92 8.19 -6.98 19.56
N ILE A 93 8.76 -5.83 19.16
CA ILE A 93 8.56 -5.25 17.84
C ILE A 93 9.90 -5.09 17.13
N SER A 94 9.97 -5.63 15.91
CA SER A 94 11.12 -5.46 15.02
C SER A 94 10.72 -4.68 13.77
N THR A 95 11.60 -3.79 13.30
CA THR A 95 11.42 -3.07 12.04
C THR A 95 12.39 -3.63 11.00
N LEU A 96 11.87 -3.96 9.84
CA LEU A 96 12.63 -4.48 8.70
C LEU A 96 12.38 -3.64 7.46
N ILE A 97 13.34 -3.63 6.54
CA ILE A 97 13.18 -3.02 5.22
C ILE A 97 13.36 -4.10 4.15
N CYS A 98 12.41 -4.15 3.23
CA CYS A 98 12.46 -5.00 2.05
C CYS A 98 12.47 -4.10 0.79
N ALA A 99 13.66 -3.77 0.29
CA ALA A 99 13.79 -2.96 -0.91
C ALA A 99 13.52 -3.82 -2.16
N GLY A 100 12.62 -3.35 -3.01
CA GLY A 100 12.24 -4.05 -4.24
C GLY A 100 10.89 -3.56 -4.78
N SER A 101 10.59 -3.98 -5.99
CA SER A 101 9.32 -3.64 -6.64
C SER A 101 8.19 -4.56 -6.15
N PHE A 102 7.05 -4.01 -5.78
CA PHE A 102 5.86 -4.80 -5.43
C PHE A 102 5.25 -5.55 -6.63
N TYR A 103 5.78 -5.38 -7.83
CA TYR A 103 5.47 -6.24 -8.98
C TYR A 103 6.16 -7.60 -8.90
N ASP A 104 7.21 -7.70 -8.12
CA ASP A 104 7.96 -8.93 -7.89
C ASP A 104 7.54 -9.59 -6.57
N GLN A 105 7.92 -10.85 -6.40
CA GLN A 105 7.82 -11.52 -5.09
C GLN A 105 8.93 -11.00 -4.18
N LEU A 106 8.57 -10.40 -3.06
CA LEU A 106 9.47 -9.71 -2.15
C LEU A 106 9.92 -10.55 -0.97
N VAL A 107 9.09 -11.49 -0.55
CA VAL A 107 9.33 -12.36 0.60
C VAL A 107 8.95 -13.81 0.25
N PRO A 108 9.37 -14.80 1.06
CA PRO A 108 9.00 -16.19 0.84
C PRO A 108 7.49 -16.44 0.78
N ASN A 109 7.09 -17.58 0.21
CA ASN A 109 5.70 -18.00 0.21
C ASN A 109 5.18 -18.15 1.64
N SER A 110 3.91 -17.78 1.85
CA SER A 110 3.21 -17.94 3.13
C SER A 110 3.95 -17.29 4.31
N PHE A 111 4.46 -16.09 4.10
CA PHE A 111 5.28 -15.38 5.08
C PHE A 111 4.52 -14.25 5.80
N ILE A 112 3.63 -13.53 5.08
CA ILE A 112 2.95 -12.34 5.58
C ILE A 112 1.58 -12.68 6.18
N ASP A 113 1.32 -12.16 7.37
CA ASP A 113 0.00 -12.26 8.03
C ASP A 113 -0.94 -11.14 7.58
N PHE A 114 -0.44 -9.90 7.51
CA PHE A 114 -1.20 -8.75 7.04
C PHE A 114 -0.36 -7.86 6.14
N GLY A 115 -0.83 -7.66 4.92
CA GLY A 115 -0.27 -6.71 3.95
C GLY A 115 -1.14 -5.49 3.81
N PHE A 116 -0.53 -4.33 3.74
CA PHE A 116 -1.18 -3.05 3.49
C PHE A 116 -0.51 -2.31 2.34
N SER A 117 -1.28 -1.60 1.54
CA SER A 117 -0.77 -0.66 0.55
C SER A 117 -1.76 0.49 0.38
N ALA A 118 -1.31 1.70 0.48
CA ALA A 118 -2.13 2.87 0.24
C ALA A 118 -1.49 3.80 -0.79
N THR A 119 -2.27 4.15 -1.81
CA THR A 119 -1.89 5.11 -2.87
C THR A 119 -0.56 4.78 -3.57
N ALA A 120 -0.19 3.50 -3.65
CA ALA A 120 1.03 3.04 -4.30
C ALA A 120 0.77 2.09 -5.47
N MET A 121 -0.05 1.05 -5.29
CA MET A 121 -0.26 -0.01 -6.29
C MET A 121 -1.06 0.42 -7.54
N HIS A 122 -1.36 1.70 -7.69
CA HIS A 122 -1.97 2.27 -8.91
C HIS A 122 -0.94 2.79 -9.92
N TRP A 123 0.33 2.86 -9.57
CA TRP A 123 1.40 3.21 -10.50
C TRP A 123 1.64 2.05 -11.47
N LEU A 124 1.75 2.34 -12.78
CA LEU A 124 2.03 1.31 -13.76
C LEU A 124 3.51 0.89 -13.74
N ASN A 125 3.76 -0.40 -13.94
CA ASN A 125 5.12 -0.97 -14.03
C ASN A 125 5.90 -0.43 -15.23
N LYS A 126 5.19 -0.11 -16.32
CA LYS A 126 5.80 0.37 -17.56
C LYS A 126 5.11 1.64 -18.04
N LYS A 127 5.91 2.54 -18.59
CA LYS A 127 5.38 3.65 -19.38
C LYS A 127 4.74 3.08 -20.65
N VAL A 128 3.45 3.36 -20.86
CA VAL A 128 2.70 2.89 -22.04
C VAL A 128 2.90 3.83 -23.21
N GLU A 129 2.32 5.02 -23.13
CA GLU A 129 2.40 6.03 -24.19
C GLU A 129 2.42 7.43 -23.57
N THR A 130 3.01 8.40 -24.29
CA THR A 130 2.94 9.80 -23.86
C THR A 130 1.67 10.41 -24.42
N LEU A 131 0.81 10.89 -23.53
CA LEU A 131 -0.37 11.66 -23.92
C LEU A 131 0.06 13.06 -24.38
N VAL A 132 -0.54 13.53 -25.47
CA VAL A 132 -0.25 14.85 -26.04
C VAL A 132 -1.38 15.85 -25.80
N ASP A 133 -2.57 15.36 -25.44
CA ASP A 133 -3.81 16.13 -25.27
C ASP A 133 -4.21 16.31 -23.82
N HIS A 134 -3.68 15.49 -22.91
CA HIS A 134 -4.04 15.55 -21.49
C HIS A 134 -2.96 14.97 -20.56
N THR A 135 -2.98 15.39 -19.30
CA THR A 135 -2.06 14.86 -18.27
C THR A 135 -2.52 13.52 -17.69
N HIS A 136 -3.80 13.17 -17.85
CA HIS A 136 -4.38 11.94 -17.33
C HIS A 136 -5.08 11.13 -18.44
N VAL A 137 -4.76 9.85 -18.55
CA VAL A 137 -5.25 8.99 -19.65
C VAL A 137 -6.78 8.92 -19.76
N LEU A 138 -7.47 8.97 -18.63
CA LEU A 138 -8.94 8.86 -18.64
C LEU A 138 -9.63 10.14 -19.12
N ALA A 139 -8.95 11.27 -19.13
CA ALA A 139 -9.41 12.52 -19.68
C ALA A 139 -8.97 12.76 -21.14
N SER A 140 -8.07 11.92 -21.65
CA SER A 140 -7.59 11.97 -23.03
C SER A 140 -8.67 11.51 -24.02
N ASP A 141 -8.76 12.15 -25.19
CA ASP A 141 -9.61 11.73 -26.30
C ASP A 141 -8.97 10.61 -27.14
N ASN A 142 -7.71 10.26 -26.87
CA ASN A 142 -6.99 9.22 -27.56
C ASN A 142 -7.47 7.82 -27.10
N LYS A 143 -8.43 7.26 -27.84
CA LYS A 143 -9.01 5.94 -27.54
C LYS A 143 -7.99 4.81 -27.53
N ARG A 144 -6.95 4.88 -28.37
CA ARG A 144 -5.90 3.88 -28.42
C ARG A 144 -5.06 3.93 -27.14
N ALA A 145 -4.60 5.11 -26.75
CA ALA A 145 -3.85 5.30 -25.51
C ALA A 145 -4.65 4.82 -24.29
N ARG A 146 -5.95 5.17 -24.22
CA ARG A 146 -6.83 4.67 -23.14
C ARG A 146 -6.91 3.15 -23.08
N LYS A 147 -6.99 2.48 -24.24
CA LYS A 147 -7.01 1.02 -24.32
C LYS A 147 -5.68 0.43 -23.85
N ASP A 148 -4.57 0.93 -24.36
CA ASP A 148 -3.23 0.42 -24.04
C ASP A 148 -2.89 0.60 -22.54
N PHE A 149 -3.31 1.73 -21.93
CA PHE A 149 -3.20 1.95 -20.49
C PHE A 149 -4.06 0.98 -19.69
N LEU A 150 -5.29 0.71 -20.12
CA LEU A 150 -6.17 -0.24 -19.45
C LEU A 150 -5.60 -1.67 -19.51
N GLU A 151 -5.09 -2.10 -20.64
CA GLU A 151 -4.45 -3.42 -20.80
C GLU A 151 -3.23 -3.55 -19.90
N GLN A 152 -2.39 -2.52 -19.83
CA GLN A 152 -1.23 -2.51 -18.92
C GLN A 152 -1.67 -2.53 -17.46
N ALA A 153 -2.67 -1.72 -17.08
CA ALA A 153 -3.16 -1.68 -15.71
C ALA A 153 -3.74 -3.03 -15.25
N LEU A 154 -4.49 -3.71 -16.13
CA LEU A 154 -5.03 -5.04 -15.84
C LEU A 154 -3.91 -6.09 -15.69
N PHE A 155 -2.90 -6.05 -16.57
CA PHE A 155 -1.74 -6.92 -16.47
C PHE A 155 -1.00 -6.69 -15.15
N ASP A 156 -0.69 -5.45 -14.82
CA ASP A 156 0.02 -5.05 -13.61
C ASP A 156 -0.74 -5.45 -12.35
N TRP A 157 -2.04 -5.20 -12.31
CA TRP A 157 -2.87 -5.56 -11.17
C TRP A 157 -2.92 -7.08 -10.93
N ASN A 158 -3.07 -7.86 -12.00
CA ASN A 158 -3.03 -9.33 -11.88
C ASN A 158 -1.66 -9.80 -11.37
N GLN A 159 -0.56 -9.21 -11.86
CA GLN A 159 0.78 -9.55 -11.39
C GLN A 159 0.96 -9.21 -9.89
N ILE A 160 0.52 -8.04 -9.45
CA ILE A 160 0.56 -7.66 -8.04
C ILE A 160 -0.21 -8.68 -7.20
N LEU A 161 -1.45 -9.00 -7.56
CA LEU A 161 -2.28 -9.94 -6.80
C LEU A 161 -1.67 -11.35 -6.77
N GLU A 162 -1.08 -11.80 -7.87
CA GLU A 162 -0.40 -13.09 -7.92
C GLU A 162 0.79 -13.14 -6.96
N MET A 163 1.64 -12.11 -6.94
CA MET A 163 2.78 -12.07 -6.02
C MET A 163 2.32 -12.00 -4.56
N ARG A 164 1.34 -11.17 -4.27
CA ARG A 164 0.77 -11.06 -2.90
C ARG A 164 0.11 -12.35 -2.45
N SER A 165 -0.61 -13.06 -3.35
CA SER A 165 -1.22 -14.35 -3.00
C SER A 165 -0.22 -15.43 -2.61
N ARG A 166 1.00 -15.38 -3.16
CA ARG A 166 2.09 -16.29 -2.79
C ARG A 166 2.67 -15.94 -1.41
N GLU A 167 2.83 -14.66 -1.14
CA GLU A 167 3.46 -14.14 0.08
C GLU A 167 2.56 -14.25 1.30
N LEU A 168 1.26 -14.13 1.14
CA LEU A 168 0.31 -14.23 2.24
C LEU A 168 0.23 -15.66 2.78
N LYS A 169 0.18 -15.78 4.10
CA LYS A 169 -0.19 -17.02 4.79
C LYS A 169 -1.63 -17.40 4.47
N VAL A 170 -1.98 -18.66 4.69
CA VAL A 170 -3.39 -19.09 4.66
C VAL A 170 -4.17 -18.35 5.75
N GLY A 171 -5.21 -17.62 5.35
CA GLY A 171 -5.97 -16.71 6.22
C GLY A 171 -5.36 -15.33 6.40
N GLY A 172 -4.16 -15.09 5.86
CA GLY A 172 -3.56 -13.76 5.81
C GLY A 172 -4.43 -12.78 5.01
N LYS A 173 -4.31 -11.49 5.30
CA LYS A 173 -5.14 -10.45 4.71
C LYS A 173 -4.29 -9.45 3.94
N LEU A 174 -4.82 -8.95 2.83
CA LEU A 174 -4.27 -7.81 2.08
C LEU A 174 -5.32 -6.70 2.02
N LEU A 175 -4.98 -5.54 2.52
CA LEU A 175 -5.79 -4.33 2.39
C LEU A 175 -5.10 -3.35 1.44
N THR A 176 -5.80 -2.96 0.36
CA THR A 176 -5.28 -1.98 -0.60
C THR A 176 -6.21 -0.78 -0.71
N VAL A 177 -5.63 0.40 -0.74
CA VAL A 177 -6.33 1.68 -0.94
C VAL A 177 -5.81 2.32 -2.21
N ASN A 178 -6.63 2.33 -3.24
CA ASN A 178 -6.27 2.84 -4.55
C ASN A 178 -7.23 3.91 -5.03
N LEU A 179 -6.75 4.77 -5.93
CA LEU A 179 -7.61 5.72 -6.63
C LEU A 179 -8.60 4.98 -7.52
N SER A 180 -9.87 5.37 -7.45
CA SER A 180 -10.96 4.72 -8.18
C SER A 180 -11.94 5.74 -8.75
N ARG A 181 -12.88 5.27 -9.53
CA ARG A 181 -14.08 6.02 -9.90
C ARG A 181 -15.07 6.02 -8.74
N ASP A 182 -15.80 7.12 -8.61
CA ASP A 182 -16.97 7.16 -7.74
C ASP A 182 -18.21 6.54 -8.43
N TYR A 183 -19.33 6.52 -7.73
CA TYR A 183 -20.60 5.98 -8.23
C TYR A 183 -21.22 6.79 -9.39
N GLU A 184 -20.70 8.00 -9.68
CA GLU A 184 -21.09 8.81 -10.82
C GLU A 184 -20.08 8.73 -11.98
N ASP A 185 -19.20 7.71 -11.98
CA ASP A 185 -18.13 7.51 -12.96
C ASP A 185 -17.11 8.65 -13.03
N ARG A 186 -16.95 9.43 -11.95
CA ARG A 186 -15.97 10.51 -11.86
C ARG A 186 -14.67 10.01 -11.25
N TYR A 187 -13.55 10.50 -11.77
CA TYR A 187 -12.22 10.24 -11.27
C TYR A 187 -11.71 11.42 -10.46
N LEU A 188 -10.87 11.19 -9.48
CA LEU A 188 -10.18 12.22 -8.69
C LEU A 188 -11.12 13.17 -7.95
N GLY A 189 -12.28 12.70 -7.52
CA GLY A 189 -13.26 13.46 -6.75
C GLY A 189 -14.18 14.34 -7.59
N ASN A 190 -14.82 15.33 -6.93
CA ASN A 190 -15.94 16.12 -7.49
C ASN A 190 -15.60 16.92 -8.75
N ASN A 191 -14.33 17.14 -9.07
CA ASN A 191 -13.91 17.97 -10.18
C ASN A 191 -13.55 17.20 -11.45
N GLY A 192 -13.51 15.85 -11.38
CA GLY A 192 -13.21 15.01 -12.53
C GLY A 192 -11.94 15.45 -13.29
N GLY A 193 -11.82 15.06 -14.55
CA GLY A 193 -10.68 15.45 -15.39
C GLY A 193 -10.52 16.96 -15.66
N LYS A 194 -11.41 17.83 -15.17
CA LYS A 194 -11.31 19.27 -15.38
C LYS A 194 -10.25 19.97 -14.51
N THR A 195 -9.87 19.36 -13.39
CA THR A 195 -8.84 19.91 -12.50
C THR A 195 -7.42 19.46 -12.84
N VAL A 196 -7.27 18.52 -13.74
CA VAL A 196 -5.95 17.99 -14.14
C VAL A 196 -5.35 18.79 -15.31
N ASN A 197 -6.04 19.82 -15.79
CA ASN A 197 -5.62 20.70 -16.88
C ASN A 197 -5.02 22.05 -16.42
N VAL A 198 -4.44 22.13 -15.24
CA VAL A 198 -3.76 23.34 -14.75
C VAL A 198 -2.27 23.21 -14.86
#